data_71f17336f92766f7926107df0b1e0b1e
#
_entry.id   71f17336f92766f7926107df0b1e0b1e
#
_cell.length_a   1.000
_cell.length_b   1.000
_cell.length_c   1.000
_cell.angle_alpha   90.00
_cell.angle_beta   90.00
_cell.angle_gamma   90.00
#
_symmetry.space_group_name_H-M   'P 1'
#
loop_
_entity.id
_entity.type
_entity.pdbx_description
1 polymer ?
#
loop_
_entity_poly.entity_id
_entity_poly.type
_entity_poly.pdbx_seq_one_letter_code
_entity_poly.pdbx_strand_id
1 'polypeptide(L)'
;EARPRAGLLRGREFVMKDAYSFDVDDAGLEASYQAIRDAYIRIFDRLGLEYVIVKATSGAMGGSASEEFQAVLSAGEDSFVRSPGGYAANVEAVTVTPPPAVDYDDVPDAVVVDTPGTPTISSLVDLLNTNHPRGDQEWDAADTLKNVVLKVTEPDGSIWPLAIGLPGDREVDARRLAAVLAPAEAAPFEETDFAAHPSLVKGYIGPGALGEKSPSKVRYLVDPRVVTGTEWVTGADQQDRHVMHLVAGRDFTPDGVIDVAEVREGDPAPDGSGPLSLERGMEVGHIFQLGRKYAEALGLKVLDRNGKLVTVTMGSYGIGVSRIVAAVAETTCDDKGLAWPVELAPYQVQVMVTGKGQEMFQAAEDLAGKLSDLGLDVLYDDRKASPGVKFTDAELLGMPVAVVIGRGLANGLVEIRNRRTGEKREVPVADAVAAVRELAGG
;
A
#
# COMPACT_ATOMS: atom_id res chain seq x y z
N GLU A 1 3.52 19.27 3.37
CA GLU A 1 2.31 18.54 3.76
C GLU A 1 1.37 19.41 4.59
N ALA A 2 0.13 19.58 4.12
CA ALA A 2 -0.86 20.43 4.78
C ALA A 2 -1.52 19.73 6.01
N ARG A 3 -1.53 18.40 6.03
CA ARG A 3 -2.19 17.59 7.06
C ARG A 3 -1.22 16.54 7.63
N PRO A 4 -0.24 16.97 8.46
CA PRO A 4 0.68 16.03 9.09
C PRO A 4 -0.06 15.11 10.06
N ARG A 5 0.39 13.86 10.15
CA ARG A 5 -0.17 12.84 11.04
C ARG A 5 0.84 11.74 11.33
N ALA A 6 0.54 10.84 12.27
CA ALA A 6 1.39 9.71 12.61
C ALA A 6 2.85 10.10 12.95
N GLY A 7 3.03 11.20 13.72
CA GLY A 7 4.35 11.63 14.20
C GLY A 7 5.32 11.94 13.06
N LEU A 8 6.46 11.23 13.03
CA LEU A 8 7.50 11.42 12.02
C LEU A 8 7.21 10.68 10.70
N LEU A 9 6.23 9.81 10.64
CA LEU A 9 5.88 9.08 9.42
C LEU A 9 5.34 10.03 8.35
N ARG A 10 4.58 11.07 8.75
CA ARG A 10 4.06 12.09 7.84
C ARG A 10 4.16 13.49 8.47
N GLY A 11 5.37 14.03 8.51
CA GLY A 11 5.64 15.38 9.00
C GLY A 11 5.26 16.46 7.98
N ARG A 12 5.39 17.73 8.37
CA ARG A 12 5.14 18.89 7.48
C ARG A 12 6.18 18.98 6.37
N GLU A 13 7.42 18.66 6.70
CA GLU A 13 8.57 18.69 5.81
C GLU A 13 9.30 17.35 5.87
N PHE A 14 9.90 16.95 4.79
CA PHE A 14 10.72 15.75 4.70
C PHE A 14 11.80 15.92 3.62
N VAL A 15 12.89 15.20 3.78
CA VAL A 15 14.01 15.19 2.82
C VAL A 15 13.78 14.07 1.84
N MET A 16 13.87 14.37 0.55
CA MET A 16 13.88 13.38 -0.54
C MET A 16 15.23 13.32 -1.22
N LYS A 17 15.58 12.17 -1.75
CA LYS A 17 16.54 11.96 -2.80
C LYS A 17 15.76 11.77 -4.09
N ASP A 18 16.05 12.59 -5.08
CA ASP A 18 15.51 12.42 -6.43
C ASP A 18 16.62 12.08 -7.41
N ALA A 19 16.28 11.27 -8.40
CA ALA A 19 17.11 11.04 -9.58
C ALA A 19 16.23 10.98 -10.83
N TYR A 20 16.80 11.32 -11.96
CA TYR A 20 16.10 11.33 -13.24
C TYR A 20 17.01 10.73 -14.33
N SER A 21 16.44 9.92 -15.22
CA SER A 21 17.12 9.48 -16.42
C SER A 21 16.49 10.11 -17.65
N PHE A 22 17.32 10.32 -18.68
CA PHE A 22 16.93 10.86 -19.98
C PHE A 22 17.59 10.01 -21.05
N ASP A 23 16.80 9.14 -21.66
CA ASP A 23 17.28 8.12 -22.58
C ASP A 23 16.79 8.41 -24.00
N VAL A 24 17.56 8.00 -25.00
CA VAL A 24 17.24 8.26 -26.41
C VAL A 24 16.09 7.38 -26.92
N ASP A 25 15.87 6.24 -26.27
CA ASP A 25 14.84 5.27 -26.61
C ASP A 25 14.33 4.51 -25.38
N ASP A 26 13.28 3.71 -25.58
CA ASP A 26 12.63 2.99 -24.51
C ASP A 26 13.48 1.83 -23.95
N ALA A 27 14.40 1.29 -24.74
CA ALA A 27 15.36 0.30 -24.27
C ALA A 27 16.39 0.89 -23.31
N GLY A 28 16.83 2.12 -23.58
CA GLY A 28 17.67 2.91 -22.66
C GLY A 28 16.94 3.21 -21.36
N LEU A 29 15.67 3.66 -21.44
CA LEU A 29 14.84 3.89 -20.26
C LEU A 29 14.70 2.62 -19.41
N GLU A 30 14.41 1.48 -20.01
CA GLU A 30 14.33 0.21 -19.29
C GLU A 30 15.64 -0.14 -18.58
N ALA A 31 16.78 0.02 -19.26
CA ALA A 31 18.09 -0.25 -18.65
C ALA A 31 18.39 0.69 -17.47
N SER A 32 18.07 1.98 -17.60
CA SER A 32 18.19 2.97 -16.53
C SER A 32 17.27 2.64 -15.34
N TYR A 33 16.03 2.25 -15.64
CA TYR A 33 15.03 1.86 -14.64
C TYR A 33 15.51 0.65 -13.81
N GLN A 34 15.96 -0.41 -14.46
CA GLN A 34 16.44 -1.61 -13.77
C GLN A 34 17.70 -1.33 -12.94
N ALA A 35 18.62 -0.54 -13.45
CA ALA A 35 19.83 -0.16 -12.69
C ALA A 35 19.50 0.58 -11.38
N ILE A 36 18.53 1.50 -11.44
CA ILE A 36 18.09 2.25 -10.25
C ILE A 36 17.25 1.37 -9.32
N ARG A 37 16.38 0.52 -9.87
CA ARG A 37 15.62 -0.47 -9.10
C ARG A 37 16.53 -1.37 -8.27
N ASP A 38 17.58 -1.92 -8.88
CA ASP A 38 18.57 -2.74 -8.19
C ASP A 38 19.37 -1.94 -7.13
N ALA A 39 19.61 -0.66 -7.37
CA ALA A 39 20.22 0.21 -6.39
C ALA A 39 19.32 0.42 -5.16
N TYR A 40 18.00 0.60 -5.37
CA TYR A 40 17.02 0.74 -4.28
C TYR A 40 16.93 -0.53 -3.45
N ILE A 41 16.89 -1.71 -4.09
CA ILE A 41 16.93 -3.00 -3.41
C ILE A 41 18.14 -3.06 -2.48
N ARG A 42 19.36 -2.78 -3.01
CA ARG A 42 20.58 -2.79 -2.18
C ARG A 42 20.54 -1.78 -1.03
N ILE A 43 19.94 -0.61 -1.24
CA ILE A 43 19.80 0.42 -0.20
C ILE A 43 18.91 -0.10 0.93
N PHE A 44 17.70 -0.59 0.62
CA PHE A 44 16.73 -1.02 1.62
C PHE A 44 17.18 -2.31 2.33
N ASP A 45 17.81 -3.25 1.60
CA ASP A 45 18.41 -4.45 2.20
C ASP A 45 19.51 -4.09 3.20
N ARG A 46 20.39 -3.15 2.84
CA ARG A 46 21.47 -2.68 3.72
C ARG A 46 20.93 -2.01 4.98
N LEU A 47 19.81 -1.32 4.89
CA LEU A 47 19.14 -0.68 6.03
C LEU A 47 18.38 -1.69 6.90
N GLY A 48 18.29 -2.96 6.48
CA GLY A 48 17.54 -4.01 7.17
C GLY A 48 16.04 -3.75 7.22
N LEU A 49 15.51 -3.01 6.24
CA LEU A 49 14.10 -2.68 6.14
C LEU A 49 13.34 -3.85 5.52
N GLU A 50 12.26 -4.29 6.18
CA GLU A 50 11.31 -5.20 5.55
C GLU A 50 10.41 -4.41 4.59
N TYR A 51 10.44 -4.77 3.33
CA TYR A 51 9.67 -4.07 2.29
C TYR A 51 9.14 -5.02 1.22
N VAL A 52 8.11 -4.56 0.51
CA VAL A 52 7.55 -5.22 -0.67
C VAL A 52 7.58 -4.23 -1.83
N ILE A 53 8.01 -4.70 -3.01
CA ILE A 53 7.93 -3.93 -4.25
C ILE A 53 6.56 -4.19 -4.86
N VAL A 54 5.74 -3.15 -4.95
CA VAL A 54 4.37 -3.25 -5.44
C VAL A 54 4.21 -2.53 -6.77
N LYS A 55 3.42 -3.10 -7.66
CA LYS A 55 2.96 -2.38 -8.85
C LYS A 55 2.08 -1.21 -8.41
N ALA A 56 2.31 -0.05 -8.98
CA ALA A 56 1.59 1.17 -8.67
C ALA A 56 0.99 1.82 -9.92
N THR A 57 0.03 2.70 -9.72
CA THR A 57 -0.47 3.56 -10.79
C THR A 57 0.38 4.80 -10.86
N SER A 58 0.77 5.23 -12.09
CA SER A 58 1.57 6.45 -12.27
C SER A 58 0.76 7.75 -12.00
N GLY A 59 -0.56 7.65 -11.90
CA GLY A 59 -1.46 8.77 -11.58
C GLY A 59 -1.22 10.01 -12.45
N ALA A 60 -1.23 11.18 -11.82
CA ALA A 60 -0.99 12.47 -12.50
C ALA A 60 0.41 12.60 -13.10
N MET A 61 1.40 11.86 -12.58
CA MET A 61 2.75 11.82 -13.15
C MET A 61 2.73 11.26 -14.57
N GLY A 62 1.86 10.31 -14.85
CA GLY A 62 1.79 9.62 -16.15
C GLY A 62 2.92 8.62 -16.34
N GLY A 63 2.96 8.01 -17.53
CA GLY A 63 3.95 6.99 -17.85
C GLY A 63 3.34 5.61 -18.01
N SER A 64 4.17 4.65 -18.41
CA SER A 64 3.74 3.28 -18.75
C SER A 64 3.82 2.30 -17.58
N ALA A 65 4.65 2.57 -16.59
CA ALA A 65 4.86 1.71 -15.44
C ALA A 65 5.41 2.49 -14.24
N SER A 66 5.04 2.04 -13.05
CA SER A 66 5.68 2.48 -11.80
C SER A 66 5.66 1.36 -10.76
N GLU A 67 6.65 1.39 -9.89
CA GLU A 67 6.76 0.50 -8.74
C GLU A 67 7.05 1.32 -7.48
N GLU A 68 6.39 0.96 -6.39
CA GLU A 68 6.64 1.51 -5.07
C GLU A 68 7.34 0.48 -4.18
N PHE A 69 8.24 0.97 -3.36
CA PHE A 69 8.85 0.21 -2.29
C PHE A 69 8.08 0.52 -1.01
N GLN A 70 7.23 -0.41 -0.59
CA GLN A 70 6.38 -0.30 0.58
C GLN A 70 7.05 -0.96 1.78
N ALA A 71 7.45 -0.17 2.78
CA ALA A 71 7.87 -0.72 4.07
C ALA A 71 6.67 -1.35 4.78
N VAL A 72 6.78 -2.61 5.19
CA VAL A 72 5.68 -3.35 5.84
C VAL A 72 5.58 -2.90 7.29
N LEU A 73 4.52 -2.16 7.61
CA LEU A 73 4.27 -1.72 8.99
C LEU A 73 2.79 -1.42 9.25
N SER A 74 2.32 -1.80 10.42
CA SER A 74 0.90 -1.66 10.80
C SER A 74 0.42 -0.21 10.89
N ALA A 75 1.33 0.72 11.22
CA ALA A 75 1.08 2.16 11.25
C ALA A 75 1.11 2.81 9.85
N GLY A 76 1.37 2.04 8.80
CA GLY A 76 1.40 2.50 7.41
C GLY A 76 0.05 3.06 6.95
N GLU A 77 0.11 4.04 6.05
CA GLU A 77 -1.10 4.71 5.54
C GLU A 77 -1.63 4.05 4.27
N ASP A 78 -0.76 3.36 3.54
CA ASP A 78 -1.11 2.71 2.27
C ASP A 78 -1.59 1.28 2.51
N SER A 79 -2.46 0.82 1.63
CA SER A 79 -2.90 -0.57 1.59
C SER A 79 -2.42 -1.19 0.29
N PHE A 80 -1.79 -2.33 0.40
CA PHE A 80 -1.37 -3.11 -0.75
C PHE A 80 -1.75 -4.58 -0.58
N VAL A 81 -1.70 -5.32 -1.66
CA VAL A 81 -1.94 -6.76 -1.67
C VAL A 81 -0.69 -7.50 -2.08
N ARG A 82 -0.55 -8.72 -1.55
CA ARG A 82 0.41 -9.70 -2.06
C ARG A 82 -0.18 -11.10 -2.09
N SER A 83 0.41 -11.97 -2.90
CA SER A 83 0.08 -13.39 -2.95
C SER A 83 1.27 -14.26 -2.55
N PRO A 84 1.06 -15.52 -2.15
CA PRO A 84 2.14 -16.47 -1.85
C PRO A 84 3.07 -16.73 -3.05
N GLY A 85 2.59 -16.57 -4.27
CA GLY A 85 3.37 -16.78 -5.50
C GLY A 85 4.13 -15.54 -5.99
N GLY A 86 4.10 -14.41 -5.22
CA GLY A 86 4.95 -13.25 -5.46
C GLY A 86 4.29 -12.07 -6.19
N TYR A 87 2.98 -12.14 -6.50
CA TYR A 87 2.26 -10.94 -6.95
C TYR A 87 2.19 -9.92 -5.80
N ALA A 88 2.43 -8.63 -6.11
CA ALA A 88 2.22 -7.54 -5.19
C ALA A 88 1.82 -6.27 -5.94
N ALA A 89 0.82 -5.54 -5.42
CA ALA A 89 0.31 -4.32 -6.03
C ALA A 89 -0.38 -3.43 -4.98
N ASN A 90 -0.37 -2.12 -5.20
CA ASN A 90 -1.30 -1.24 -4.50
C ASN A 90 -2.74 -1.64 -4.84
N VAL A 91 -3.67 -1.46 -3.91
CA VAL A 91 -5.07 -1.87 -4.10
C VAL A 91 -5.66 -1.28 -5.37
N GLU A 92 -5.36 -0.01 -5.67
CA GLU A 92 -5.83 0.66 -6.89
C GLU A 92 -5.19 0.16 -8.19
N ALA A 93 -4.08 -0.55 -8.12
CA ALA A 93 -3.40 -1.14 -9.28
C ALA A 93 -3.74 -2.61 -9.53
N VAL A 94 -4.54 -3.22 -8.65
CA VAL A 94 -5.04 -4.59 -8.87
C VAL A 94 -6.04 -4.59 -10.02
N THR A 95 -5.90 -5.56 -10.92
CA THR A 95 -6.89 -5.80 -11.97
C THR A 95 -7.59 -7.13 -11.71
N VAL A 96 -8.90 -7.15 -11.87
CA VAL A 96 -9.68 -8.39 -11.76
C VAL A 96 -9.60 -9.15 -13.07
N THR A 97 -9.16 -10.42 -13.02
CA THR A 97 -9.27 -11.31 -14.17
C THR A 97 -10.73 -11.77 -14.29
N PRO A 98 -11.43 -11.42 -15.38
CA PRO A 98 -12.82 -11.86 -15.54
C PRO A 98 -12.89 -13.38 -15.50
N PRO A 99 -13.88 -13.98 -14.81
CA PRO A 99 -14.13 -15.41 -14.91
C PRO A 99 -14.55 -15.77 -16.34
N PRO A 100 -14.42 -17.05 -16.76
CA PRO A 100 -14.96 -17.48 -18.05
C PRO A 100 -16.48 -17.31 -18.10
N ALA A 101 -17.02 -17.15 -19.30
CA ALA A 101 -18.48 -17.15 -19.50
C ALA A 101 -19.09 -18.46 -18.97
N VAL A 102 -20.28 -18.34 -18.39
CA VAL A 102 -21.00 -19.47 -17.77
C VAL A 102 -22.10 -19.94 -18.73
N ASP A 103 -22.31 -21.25 -18.83
CA ASP A 103 -23.46 -21.83 -19.51
C ASP A 103 -24.71 -21.58 -18.67
N TYR A 104 -25.77 -21.13 -19.33
CA TYR A 104 -27.04 -20.76 -18.68
C TYR A 104 -28.28 -21.40 -19.28
N ASP A 105 -28.09 -22.44 -20.10
CA ASP A 105 -29.22 -23.15 -20.76
C ASP A 105 -30.22 -23.73 -19.76
N ASP A 106 -29.75 -24.12 -18.57
CA ASP A 106 -30.58 -24.67 -17.50
C ASP A 106 -31.08 -23.59 -16.51
N VAL A 107 -30.70 -22.32 -16.67
CA VAL A 107 -31.17 -21.24 -15.79
C VAL A 107 -32.60 -20.81 -16.17
N PRO A 108 -33.55 -20.82 -15.21
CA PRO A 108 -34.93 -20.40 -15.46
C PRO A 108 -35.03 -19.00 -16.07
N ASP A 109 -36.16 -18.71 -16.70
CA ASP A 109 -36.46 -17.36 -17.16
C ASP A 109 -36.49 -16.38 -15.97
N ALA A 110 -36.05 -15.14 -16.22
CA ALA A 110 -36.07 -14.08 -15.21
C ALA A 110 -37.51 -13.82 -14.71
N VAL A 111 -37.66 -13.77 -13.40
CA VAL A 111 -38.98 -13.58 -12.76
C VAL A 111 -38.95 -12.44 -11.76
N VAL A 112 -39.95 -11.56 -11.83
CA VAL A 112 -40.14 -10.48 -10.85
C VAL A 112 -40.87 -11.05 -9.64
N VAL A 113 -40.32 -10.82 -8.45
CA VAL A 113 -40.88 -11.27 -7.16
C VAL A 113 -41.14 -10.07 -6.24
N ASP A 114 -42.18 -10.23 -5.40
CA ASP A 114 -42.48 -9.22 -4.38
C ASP A 114 -41.51 -9.36 -3.19
N THR A 115 -40.83 -8.26 -2.89
CA THR A 115 -39.81 -8.17 -1.83
C THR A 115 -40.03 -6.91 -0.99
N PRO A 116 -41.14 -6.87 -0.22
CA PRO A 116 -41.51 -5.68 0.53
C PRO A 116 -40.47 -5.31 1.60
N GLY A 117 -40.10 -4.04 1.65
CA GLY A 117 -39.21 -3.51 2.69
C GLY A 117 -37.76 -3.95 2.58
N THR A 118 -37.27 -4.30 1.38
CA THR A 118 -35.89 -4.78 1.16
C THR A 118 -35.06 -3.87 0.27
N PRO A 119 -34.84 -2.61 0.66
CA PRO A 119 -34.03 -1.67 -0.15
C PRO A 119 -32.51 -1.88 -0.01
N THR A 120 -32.07 -2.86 0.80
CA THR A 120 -30.65 -3.17 1.02
C THR A 120 -30.37 -4.64 0.68
N ILE A 121 -29.10 -4.93 0.32
CA ILE A 121 -28.66 -6.31 0.03
C ILE A 121 -28.93 -7.26 1.20
N SER A 122 -28.61 -6.84 2.44
CA SER A 122 -28.85 -7.68 3.61
C SER A 122 -30.33 -8.03 3.78
N SER A 123 -31.23 -7.03 3.72
CA SER A 123 -32.67 -7.28 3.88
C SER A 123 -33.25 -8.11 2.72
N LEU A 124 -32.68 -7.97 1.51
CA LEU A 124 -33.05 -8.81 0.38
C LEU A 124 -32.64 -10.26 0.59
N VAL A 125 -31.39 -10.52 0.98
CA VAL A 125 -30.87 -11.86 1.24
C VAL A 125 -31.66 -12.56 2.35
N ASP A 126 -31.98 -11.87 3.44
CA ASP A 126 -32.81 -12.40 4.55
C ASP A 126 -34.20 -12.81 4.05
N LEU A 127 -34.82 -11.99 3.21
CA LEU A 127 -36.14 -12.29 2.62
C LEU A 127 -36.06 -13.48 1.65
N LEU A 128 -35.04 -13.54 0.80
CA LEU A 128 -34.83 -14.64 -0.16
C LEU A 128 -34.65 -15.96 0.55
N ASN A 129 -33.85 -16.01 1.58
CA ASN A 129 -33.64 -17.23 2.40
C ASN A 129 -34.92 -17.69 3.10
N THR A 130 -35.81 -16.77 3.43
CA THR A 130 -37.10 -17.07 4.10
C THR A 130 -38.17 -17.51 3.11
N ASN A 131 -38.33 -16.77 1.99
CA ASN A 131 -39.50 -16.89 1.10
C ASN A 131 -39.19 -17.62 -0.22
N HIS A 132 -37.91 -17.69 -0.62
CA HIS A 132 -37.46 -18.29 -1.89
C HIS A 132 -36.25 -19.21 -1.67
N PRO A 133 -36.30 -20.20 -0.75
CA PRO A 133 -35.19 -21.07 -0.45
C PRO A 133 -34.79 -21.90 -1.68
N ARG A 134 -33.47 -22.09 -1.90
CA ARG A 134 -32.93 -22.89 -2.99
C ARG A 134 -32.28 -24.20 -2.51
N GLY A 135 -33.06 -25.03 -1.83
CA GLY A 135 -32.61 -26.32 -1.30
C GLY A 135 -31.66 -26.16 -0.12
N ASP A 136 -30.51 -26.85 -0.19
CA ASP A 136 -29.48 -26.82 0.87
C ASP A 136 -28.51 -25.64 0.77
N GLN A 137 -28.64 -24.81 -0.27
CA GLN A 137 -27.76 -23.64 -0.52
C GLN A 137 -28.52 -22.36 -0.12
N GLU A 138 -27.97 -21.61 0.82
CA GLU A 138 -28.51 -20.30 1.19
C GLU A 138 -28.13 -19.24 0.13
N TRP A 139 -28.99 -18.23 -0.01
CA TRP A 139 -28.66 -17.01 -0.72
C TRP A 139 -27.67 -16.20 0.08
N ASP A 140 -26.70 -15.61 -0.60
CA ASP A 140 -25.80 -14.65 0.01
C ASP A 140 -25.70 -13.35 -0.82
N ALA A 141 -24.92 -12.39 -0.33
CA ALA A 141 -24.78 -11.10 -1.00
C ALA A 141 -24.10 -11.23 -2.38
N ALA A 142 -23.24 -12.23 -2.59
CA ALA A 142 -22.56 -12.44 -3.87
C ALA A 142 -23.51 -12.95 -4.97
N ASP A 143 -24.68 -13.50 -4.62
CA ASP A 143 -25.70 -13.88 -5.59
C ASP A 143 -26.50 -12.67 -6.12
N THR A 144 -26.30 -11.49 -5.55
CA THR A 144 -27.03 -10.28 -5.92
C THR A 144 -26.21 -9.33 -6.78
N LEU A 145 -26.86 -8.60 -7.69
CA LEU A 145 -26.24 -7.53 -8.48
C LEU A 145 -26.71 -6.19 -7.97
N LYS A 146 -25.82 -5.46 -7.33
CA LYS A 146 -26.04 -4.12 -6.80
C LYS A 146 -25.72 -3.07 -7.85
N ASN A 147 -26.61 -2.11 -8.04
CA ASN A 147 -26.42 -1.00 -8.99
C ASN A 147 -26.24 0.33 -8.24
N VAL A 148 -25.01 0.85 -8.27
CA VAL A 148 -24.64 2.13 -7.65
C VAL A 148 -24.70 3.24 -8.70
N VAL A 149 -25.44 4.32 -8.44
CA VAL A 149 -25.57 5.44 -9.38
C VAL A 149 -24.79 6.63 -8.86
N LEU A 150 -23.98 7.21 -9.75
CA LEU A 150 -23.02 8.27 -9.46
C LEU A 150 -23.23 9.44 -10.44
N LYS A 151 -22.89 10.61 -9.97
CA LYS A 151 -22.74 11.85 -10.74
C LYS A 151 -21.26 12.04 -11.01
N VAL A 152 -20.86 12.04 -12.28
CA VAL A 152 -19.49 12.30 -12.72
C VAL A 152 -19.37 13.73 -13.21
N THR A 153 -18.40 14.46 -12.68
CA THR A 153 -18.11 15.86 -13.01
C THR A 153 -16.80 15.95 -13.75
N GLU A 154 -16.82 16.40 -14.99
CA GLU A 154 -15.61 16.64 -15.80
C GLU A 154 -14.90 17.93 -15.38
N PRO A 155 -13.61 18.11 -15.71
CA PRO A 155 -12.86 19.34 -15.41
C PRO A 155 -13.46 20.62 -16.01
N ASP A 156 -14.23 20.51 -17.09
CA ASP A 156 -14.93 21.64 -17.72
C ASP A 156 -16.26 21.98 -17.02
N GLY A 157 -16.61 21.25 -15.96
CA GLY A 157 -17.83 21.40 -15.19
C GLY A 157 -19.05 20.70 -15.77
N SER A 158 -18.92 19.98 -16.89
CA SER A 158 -20.01 19.14 -17.40
C SER A 158 -20.27 17.94 -16.47
N ILE A 159 -21.55 17.57 -16.33
CA ILE A 159 -21.99 16.49 -15.43
C ILE A 159 -22.74 15.44 -16.24
N TRP A 160 -22.41 14.17 -15.97
CA TRP A 160 -23.13 13.05 -16.58
C TRP A 160 -23.33 11.91 -15.56
N PRO A 161 -24.43 11.14 -15.69
CA PRO A 161 -24.73 10.04 -14.77
C PRO A 161 -24.02 8.75 -15.18
N LEU A 162 -23.52 7.99 -14.17
CA LEU A 162 -22.91 6.68 -14.33
C LEU A 162 -23.55 5.70 -13.35
N ALA A 163 -23.97 4.55 -13.86
CA ALA A 163 -24.35 3.41 -13.01
C ALA A 163 -23.28 2.34 -13.07
N ILE A 164 -22.96 1.77 -11.91
CA ILE A 164 -22.00 0.68 -11.78
C ILE A 164 -22.68 -0.53 -11.16
N GLY A 165 -22.77 -1.63 -11.93
CA GLY A 165 -23.27 -2.92 -11.47
C GLY A 165 -22.13 -3.76 -10.92
N LEU A 166 -22.24 -4.21 -9.67
CA LEU A 166 -21.22 -5.05 -9.03
C LEU A 166 -21.89 -6.10 -8.13
N PRO A 167 -21.21 -7.24 -7.84
CA PRO A 167 -21.73 -8.22 -6.88
C PRO A 167 -22.11 -7.54 -5.57
N GLY A 168 -23.24 -7.92 -4.99
CA GLY A 168 -23.78 -7.24 -3.82
C GLY A 168 -22.94 -7.38 -2.55
N ASP A 169 -22.02 -8.32 -2.53
CA ASP A 169 -21.01 -8.45 -1.48
C ASP A 169 -19.85 -7.43 -1.62
N ARG A 170 -19.75 -6.68 -2.73
CA ARG A 170 -18.67 -5.73 -2.99
C ARG A 170 -19.14 -4.29 -2.87
N GLU A 171 -18.22 -3.39 -2.48
CA GLU A 171 -18.42 -1.94 -2.54
C GLU A 171 -17.57 -1.31 -3.64
N VAL A 172 -17.99 -0.13 -4.12
CA VAL A 172 -17.14 0.68 -5.01
C VAL A 172 -16.00 1.27 -4.19
N ASP A 173 -14.76 0.97 -4.55
CA ASP A 173 -13.58 1.57 -3.93
C ASP A 173 -13.36 2.97 -4.53
N ALA A 174 -13.38 4.00 -3.65
CA ALA A 174 -13.27 5.39 -4.06
C ALA A 174 -11.92 5.73 -4.73
N ARG A 175 -10.82 5.07 -4.32
CA ARG A 175 -9.49 5.30 -4.90
C ARG A 175 -9.40 4.68 -6.29
N ARG A 176 -9.90 3.45 -6.44
CA ARG A 176 -9.96 2.75 -7.74
C ARG A 176 -10.84 3.53 -8.71
N LEU A 177 -12.01 3.98 -8.26
CA LEU A 177 -12.92 4.79 -9.07
C LEU A 177 -12.26 6.11 -9.51
N ALA A 178 -11.63 6.82 -8.59
CA ALA A 178 -10.92 8.06 -8.91
C ALA A 178 -9.77 7.84 -9.91
N ALA A 179 -9.01 6.74 -9.78
CA ALA A 179 -7.94 6.40 -10.71
C ALA A 179 -8.45 6.14 -12.14
N VAL A 180 -9.59 5.44 -12.26
CA VAL A 180 -10.21 5.11 -13.57
C VAL A 180 -10.86 6.32 -14.23
N LEU A 181 -11.50 7.21 -13.44
CA LEU A 181 -12.23 8.37 -13.96
C LEU A 181 -11.33 9.61 -14.14
N ALA A 182 -10.11 9.63 -13.61
CA ALA A 182 -9.24 10.80 -13.67
C ALA A 182 -9.13 11.37 -15.10
N PRO A 183 -9.26 12.71 -15.29
CA PRO A 183 -9.30 13.75 -14.27
C PRO A 183 -10.72 14.13 -13.77
N ALA A 184 -11.77 13.39 -14.12
CA ALA A 184 -13.12 13.62 -13.65
C ALA A 184 -13.31 13.14 -12.21
N GLU A 185 -14.28 13.74 -11.51
CA GLU A 185 -14.64 13.40 -10.13
C GLU A 185 -16.02 12.74 -10.08
N ALA A 186 -16.23 11.78 -9.18
CA ALA A 186 -17.50 11.11 -9.00
C ALA A 186 -18.07 11.32 -7.59
N ALA A 187 -19.38 11.52 -7.50
CA ALA A 187 -20.11 11.60 -6.23
C ALA A 187 -21.42 10.78 -6.32
N PRO A 188 -21.90 10.21 -5.20
CA PRO A 188 -23.19 9.52 -5.17
C PRO A 188 -24.34 10.44 -5.62
N PHE A 189 -25.38 9.85 -6.22
CA PHE A 189 -26.63 10.56 -6.49
C PHE A 189 -27.29 11.02 -5.19
N GLU A 190 -27.76 12.26 -5.20
CA GLU A 190 -28.60 12.86 -4.18
C GLU A 190 -30.09 12.75 -4.55
N GLU A 191 -31.00 13.09 -3.63
CA GLU A 191 -32.45 13.03 -3.87
C GLU A 191 -32.88 13.90 -5.08
N THR A 192 -32.21 15.02 -5.31
CA THR A 192 -32.45 15.89 -6.48
C THR A 192 -32.07 15.23 -7.80
N ASP A 193 -31.02 14.41 -7.79
CA ASP A 193 -30.54 13.67 -8.96
C ASP A 193 -31.55 12.53 -9.28
N PHE A 194 -32.05 11.81 -8.27
CA PHE A 194 -33.11 10.81 -8.45
C PHE A 194 -34.43 11.42 -8.97
N ALA A 195 -34.78 12.60 -8.48
CA ALA A 195 -35.98 13.30 -8.99
C ALA A 195 -35.89 13.66 -10.48
N ALA A 196 -34.69 13.89 -11.00
CA ALA A 196 -34.45 14.11 -12.43
C ALA A 196 -34.46 12.80 -13.24
N HIS A 197 -34.34 11.64 -12.60
CA HIS A 197 -34.33 10.32 -13.24
C HIS A 197 -35.40 9.39 -12.63
N PRO A 198 -36.71 9.65 -12.88
CA PRO A 198 -37.79 8.96 -12.19
C PRO A 198 -37.94 7.46 -12.51
N SER A 199 -37.24 6.96 -13.54
CA SER A 199 -37.11 5.53 -13.81
C SER A 199 -36.15 4.78 -12.86
N LEU A 200 -35.36 5.51 -12.07
CA LEU A 200 -34.43 4.93 -11.09
C LEU A 200 -35.09 4.88 -9.72
N VAL A 201 -35.60 3.73 -9.34
CA VAL A 201 -36.26 3.54 -8.04
C VAL A 201 -35.20 3.22 -6.99
N LYS A 202 -34.86 4.20 -6.14
CA LYS A 202 -33.83 4.08 -5.09
C LYS A 202 -34.09 2.85 -4.22
N GLY A 203 -33.05 2.00 -4.07
CA GLY A 203 -33.12 0.71 -3.37
C GLY A 203 -33.59 -0.47 -4.22
N TYR A 204 -34.12 -0.22 -5.43
CA TYR A 204 -34.67 -1.25 -6.32
C TYR A 204 -34.25 -1.07 -7.80
N ILE A 205 -33.11 -0.45 -8.04
CA ILE A 205 -32.60 -0.18 -9.38
C ILE A 205 -32.10 -1.48 -10.01
N GLY A 206 -32.62 -1.79 -11.17
CA GLY A 206 -32.23 -2.94 -11.98
C GLY A 206 -31.64 -2.52 -13.35
N PRO A 207 -31.03 -3.47 -14.08
CA PRO A 207 -30.49 -3.23 -15.41
C PRO A 207 -31.54 -2.76 -16.43
N GLY A 208 -32.85 -3.00 -16.22
CA GLY A 208 -33.93 -2.59 -17.12
C GLY A 208 -34.06 -1.07 -17.27
N ALA A 209 -33.74 -0.31 -16.22
CA ALA A 209 -33.72 1.15 -16.26
C ALA A 209 -32.37 1.74 -16.69
N LEU A 210 -31.29 0.93 -16.79
CA LEU A 210 -29.91 1.37 -16.99
C LEU A 210 -29.42 1.13 -18.43
N GLY A 211 -28.44 1.92 -18.86
CA GLY A 211 -27.79 1.85 -20.16
C GLY A 211 -28.15 3.06 -21.06
N GLU A 212 -27.30 3.38 -22.01
CA GLU A 212 -27.45 4.54 -22.91
C GLU A 212 -28.73 4.48 -23.74
N LYS A 213 -29.27 3.28 -23.97
CA LYS A 213 -30.52 3.06 -24.73
C LYS A 213 -31.75 2.89 -23.83
N SER A 214 -31.57 2.92 -22.51
CA SER A 214 -32.67 2.75 -21.55
C SER A 214 -33.52 4.03 -21.37
N PRO A 215 -34.64 3.95 -20.63
CA PRO A 215 -35.42 5.12 -20.28
C PRO A 215 -34.66 6.19 -19.51
N SER A 216 -33.73 5.80 -18.64
CA SER A 216 -32.92 6.76 -17.86
C SER A 216 -31.77 7.37 -18.65
N LYS A 217 -31.28 6.69 -19.69
CA LYS A 217 -30.07 7.03 -20.47
C LYS A 217 -28.83 7.17 -19.60
N VAL A 218 -28.82 6.51 -18.43
CA VAL A 218 -27.69 6.46 -17.54
C VAL A 218 -26.74 5.38 -18.04
N ARG A 219 -25.51 5.76 -18.40
CA ARG A 219 -24.47 4.82 -18.84
C ARG A 219 -24.28 3.74 -17.79
N TYR A 220 -24.31 2.47 -18.20
CA TYR A 220 -24.25 1.32 -17.33
C TYR A 220 -22.98 0.50 -17.56
N LEU A 221 -22.07 0.54 -16.59
CA LEU A 221 -20.86 -0.26 -16.60
C LEU A 221 -20.96 -1.32 -15.48
N VAL A 222 -20.35 -2.48 -15.70
CA VAL A 222 -20.39 -3.58 -14.72
C VAL A 222 -18.98 -4.01 -14.28
N ASP A 223 -18.91 -4.57 -13.11
CA ASP A 223 -17.70 -5.23 -12.59
C ASP A 223 -17.23 -6.36 -13.53
N PRO A 224 -15.92 -6.60 -13.68
CA PRO A 224 -15.39 -7.70 -14.52
C PRO A 224 -15.91 -9.10 -14.17
N ARG A 225 -16.48 -9.29 -12.97
CA ARG A 225 -17.09 -10.57 -12.54
C ARG A 225 -18.48 -10.80 -13.15
N VAL A 226 -19.12 -9.75 -13.65
CA VAL A 226 -20.42 -9.84 -14.31
C VAL A 226 -20.21 -10.19 -15.79
N VAL A 227 -19.96 -11.47 -16.05
CA VAL A 227 -19.74 -11.99 -17.41
C VAL A 227 -20.98 -12.65 -17.98
N THR A 228 -20.98 -12.88 -19.29
CA THR A 228 -22.06 -13.61 -19.97
C THR A 228 -22.35 -14.93 -19.27
N GLY A 229 -23.63 -15.17 -18.97
CA GLY A 229 -24.11 -16.39 -18.33
C GLY A 229 -24.18 -16.33 -16.81
N THR A 230 -23.61 -15.30 -16.15
CA THR A 230 -23.77 -15.17 -14.70
C THR A 230 -25.19 -14.78 -14.35
N GLU A 231 -25.74 -15.52 -13.36
CA GLU A 231 -27.10 -15.34 -12.86
C GLU A 231 -27.12 -14.43 -11.61
N TRP A 232 -28.11 -13.55 -11.53
CA TRP A 232 -28.19 -12.54 -10.48
C TRP A 232 -29.60 -12.34 -9.95
N VAL A 233 -29.69 -11.89 -8.69
CA VAL A 233 -30.86 -11.22 -8.13
C VAL A 233 -30.59 -9.73 -8.03
N THR A 234 -31.49 -8.90 -8.57
CA THR A 234 -31.31 -7.43 -8.64
C THR A 234 -32.63 -6.69 -8.54
N GLY A 235 -32.61 -5.38 -8.42
CA GLY A 235 -33.81 -4.55 -8.45
C GLY A 235 -34.63 -4.74 -9.73
N ALA A 236 -35.96 -4.62 -9.62
CA ALA A 236 -36.90 -4.71 -10.73
C ALA A 236 -37.36 -3.33 -11.24
N ASP A 237 -36.67 -2.25 -10.89
CA ASP A 237 -37.06 -0.86 -11.21
C ASP A 237 -38.45 -0.45 -10.68
N GLN A 238 -38.94 -1.16 -9.68
CA GLN A 238 -40.21 -0.97 -9.01
C GLN A 238 -40.05 -1.08 -7.51
N GLN A 239 -40.76 -0.23 -6.76
CA GLN A 239 -40.78 -0.26 -5.31
C GLN A 239 -41.18 -1.66 -4.81
N ASP A 240 -40.44 -2.18 -3.84
CA ASP A 240 -40.68 -3.46 -3.16
C ASP A 240 -40.65 -4.68 -4.10
N ARG A 241 -39.85 -4.62 -5.19
CA ARG A 241 -39.70 -5.73 -6.14
C ARG A 241 -38.26 -5.95 -6.59
N HIS A 242 -37.92 -7.23 -6.76
CA HIS A 242 -36.64 -7.66 -7.34
C HIS A 242 -36.87 -8.67 -8.48
N VAL A 243 -35.86 -8.84 -9.34
CA VAL A 243 -35.83 -9.87 -10.37
C VAL A 243 -34.89 -10.97 -9.92
N MET A 244 -35.37 -12.21 -9.96
CA MET A 244 -34.57 -13.43 -9.77
C MET A 244 -34.26 -14.05 -11.12
N HIS A 245 -33.17 -14.84 -11.19
CA HIS A 245 -32.71 -15.56 -12.38
C HIS A 245 -32.36 -14.63 -13.56
N LEU A 246 -31.95 -13.39 -13.27
CA LEU A 246 -31.54 -12.46 -14.31
C LEU A 246 -30.13 -12.81 -14.79
N VAL A 247 -29.99 -13.16 -16.08
CA VAL A 247 -28.74 -13.64 -16.65
C VAL A 247 -28.09 -12.55 -17.51
N ALA A 248 -26.82 -12.25 -17.23
CA ALA A 248 -26.02 -11.33 -18.04
C ALA A 248 -25.80 -11.92 -19.45
N GLY A 249 -25.98 -11.09 -20.48
CA GLY A 249 -25.89 -11.50 -21.89
C GLY A 249 -27.16 -12.12 -22.45
N ARG A 250 -28.07 -12.67 -21.62
CA ARG A 250 -29.40 -13.14 -22.02
C ARG A 250 -30.45 -12.04 -21.81
N ASP A 251 -30.56 -11.52 -20.56
CA ASP A 251 -31.64 -10.64 -20.14
C ASP A 251 -31.24 -9.16 -20.12
N PHE A 252 -29.96 -8.88 -19.96
CA PHE A 252 -29.41 -7.53 -20.05
C PHE A 252 -27.99 -7.52 -20.63
N THR A 253 -27.62 -6.37 -21.21
CA THR A 253 -26.28 -6.12 -21.74
C THR A 253 -25.80 -4.76 -21.24
N PRO A 254 -24.69 -4.68 -20.49
CA PRO A 254 -24.12 -3.41 -20.06
C PRO A 254 -23.48 -2.64 -21.23
N ASP A 255 -23.27 -1.33 -21.06
CA ASP A 255 -22.56 -0.49 -22.04
C ASP A 255 -21.02 -0.75 -22.01
N GLY A 256 -20.53 -1.43 -20.99
CA GLY A 256 -19.11 -1.80 -20.85
C GLY A 256 -18.77 -2.35 -19.48
N VAL A 257 -17.47 -2.46 -19.22
CA VAL A 257 -16.91 -2.99 -17.98
C VAL A 257 -16.08 -1.92 -17.27
N ILE A 258 -16.12 -1.92 -15.94
CA ILE A 258 -15.31 -1.04 -15.08
C ILE A 258 -14.82 -1.80 -13.86
N ASP A 259 -13.50 -1.78 -13.63
CA ASP A 259 -12.86 -2.50 -12.52
C ASP A 259 -12.59 -1.54 -11.35
N VAL A 260 -13.60 -1.34 -10.51
CA VAL A 260 -13.58 -0.39 -9.39
C VAL A 260 -14.11 -0.96 -8.08
N ALA A 261 -14.46 -2.24 -8.04
CA ALA A 261 -14.86 -2.89 -6.79
C ALA A 261 -13.69 -3.03 -5.84
N GLU A 262 -13.97 -3.01 -4.54
CA GLU A 262 -12.98 -3.26 -3.51
C GLU A 262 -12.28 -4.61 -3.69
N VAL A 263 -10.99 -4.65 -3.39
CA VAL A 263 -10.20 -5.87 -3.30
C VAL A 263 -10.26 -6.40 -1.88
N ARG A 264 -10.47 -7.69 -1.72
CA ARG A 264 -10.62 -8.35 -0.42
C ARG A 264 -9.56 -9.41 -0.16
N GLU A 265 -9.39 -9.69 1.12
CA GLU A 265 -8.63 -10.84 1.59
C GLU A 265 -9.16 -12.12 0.94
N GLY A 266 -8.26 -12.91 0.36
CA GLY A 266 -8.61 -14.17 -0.32
C GLY A 266 -9.01 -14.04 -1.79
N ASP A 267 -9.14 -12.83 -2.35
CA ASP A 267 -9.38 -12.65 -3.79
C ASP A 267 -8.25 -13.30 -4.61
N PRO A 268 -8.52 -13.89 -5.77
CA PRO A 268 -7.48 -14.47 -6.58
C PRO A 268 -6.54 -13.39 -7.16
N ALA A 269 -5.24 -13.64 -7.09
CA ALA A 269 -4.27 -12.78 -7.75
C ALA A 269 -4.46 -12.80 -9.27
N PRO A 270 -4.32 -11.66 -9.98
CA PRO A 270 -4.54 -11.56 -11.42
C PRO A 270 -3.66 -12.49 -12.27
N ASP A 271 -2.47 -12.84 -11.78
CA ASP A 271 -1.51 -13.71 -12.44
C ASP A 271 -1.65 -15.20 -12.05
N GLY A 272 -2.66 -15.54 -11.24
CA GLY A 272 -2.90 -16.91 -10.77
C GLY A 272 -1.95 -17.39 -9.68
N SER A 273 -1.16 -16.50 -9.08
CA SER A 273 -0.13 -16.85 -8.07
C SER A 273 -0.69 -17.17 -6.67
N GLY A 274 -2.02 -17.24 -6.52
CA GLY A 274 -2.70 -17.63 -5.29
C GLY A 274 -3.63 -16.55 -4.74
N PRO A 275 -4.18 -16.76 -3.53
CA PRO A 275 -5.05 -15.77 -2.90
C PRO A 275 -4.26 -14.54 -2.46
N LEU A 276 -4.91 -13.38 -2.55
CA LEU A 276 -4.38 -12.10 -2.08
C LEU A 276 -4.52 -11.98 -0.56
N SER A 277 -3.47 -11.46 0.09
CA SER A 277 -3.53 -10.91 1.44
C SER A 277 -3.46 -9.39 1.41
N LEU A 278 -4.22 -8.72 2.29
CA LEU A 278 -4.23 -7.28 2.46
C LEU A 278 -3.25 -6.89 3.55
N GLU A 279 -2.32 -6.00 3.22
CA GLU A 279 -1.32 -5.51 4.15
C GLU A 279 -1.26 -3.98 4.17
N ARG A 280 -0.67 -3.47 5.25
CA ARG A 280 -0.42 -2.03 5.37
C ARG A 280 1.05 -1.74 5.20
N GLY A 281 1.31 -0.65 4.50
CA GLY A 281 2.67 -0.21 4.23
C GLY A 281 2.82 1.30 4.26
N MET A 282 4.07 1.70 4.15
CA MET A 282 4.45 3.08 3.94
C MET A 282 5.40 3.16 2.77
N GLU A 283 5.06 3.96 1.79
CA GLU A 283 5.91 4.23 0.64
C GLU A 283 7.21 4.89 1.08
N VAL A 284 8.34 4.22 0.85
CA VAL A 284 9.69 4.71 1.15
C VAL A 284 10.49 5.06 -0.09
N GLY A 285 10.09 4.54 -1.25
CA GLY A 285 10.66 4.86 -2.54
C GLY A 285 9.68 4.58 -3.67
N HIS A 286 9.81 5.32 -4.76
CA HIS A 286 8.97 5.18 -5.94
C HIS A 286 9.81 5.38 -7.20
N ILE A 287 9.62 4.52 -8.18
CA ILE A 287 10.32 4.58 -9.45
C ILE A 287 9.33 4.56 -10.61
N PHE A 288 9.55 5.43 -11.62
CA PHE A 288 8.63 5.66 -12.72
C PHE A 288 9.30 5.53 -14.07
N GLN A 289 8.60 4.95 -15.03
CA GLN A 289 8.85 5.11 -16.46
C GLN A 289 7.88 6.16 -17.01
N LEU A 290 8.27 7.42 -17.00
CA LEU A 290 7.42 8.56 -17.40
C LEU A 290 7.21 8.68 -18.91
N GLY A 291 8.09 8.06 -19.70
CA GLY A 291 8.03 8.16 -21.15
C GLY A 291 8.40 9.57 -21.66
N ARG A 292 7.68 10.04 -22.69
CA ARG A 292 7.99 11.30 -23.38
C ARG A 292 7.13 12.49 -22.97
N LYS A 293 6.16 12.30 -22.09
CA LYS A 293 5.17 13.33 -21.69
C LYS A 293 5.82 14.70 -21.39
N TYR A 294 6.80 14.71 -20.50
CA TYR A 294 7.47 15.96 -20.09
C TYR A 294 8.45 16.46 -21.13
N ALA A 295 9.20 15.57 -21.79
CA ALA A 295 10.13 15.94 -22.83
C ALA A 295 9.44 16.55 -24.06
N GLU A 296 8.26 16.06 -24.43
CA GLU A 296 7.43 16.63 -25.48
C GLU A 296 6.90 18.01 -25.10
N ALA A 297 6.32 18.13 -23.89
CA ALA A 297 5.78 19.41 -23.40
C ALA A 297 6.84 20.52 -23.29
N LEU A 298 8.10 20.15 -22.92
CA LEU A 298 9.21 21.10 -22.74
C LEU A 298 10.13 21.19 -23.97
N GLY A 299 9.86 20.41 -25.02
CA GLY A 299 10.64 20.44 -26.26
C GLY A 299 12.05 19.86 -26.13
N LEU A 300 12.28 18.94 -25.17
CA LEU A 300 13.59 18.34 -24.94
C LEU A 300 13.94 17.28 -25.98
N LYS A 301 14.91 17.58 -26.83
CA LYS A 301 15.40 16.69 -27.89
C LYS A 301 16.92 16.63 -27.91
N VAL A 302 17.45 15.47 -28.26
CA VAL A 302 18.87 15.20 -28.39
C VAL A 302 19.16 14.52 -29.74
N LEU A 303 20.42 14.55 -30.19
CA LEU A 303 20.83 13.77 -31.34
C LEU A 303 21.11 12.31 -30.92
N ASP A 304 20.53 11.37 -31.63
CA ASP A 304 20.88 9.97 -31.51
C ASP A 304 22.26 9.65 -32.12
N ARG A 305 22.69 8.39 -32.04
CA ARG A 305 23.99 7.94 -32.60
C ARG A 305 24.11 8.14 -34.11
N ASN A 306 22.98 8.28 -34.81
CA ASN A 306 22.93 8.51 -36.26
C ASN A 306 22.81 10.00 -36.62
N GLY A 307 22.87 10.90 -35.63
CA GLY A 307 22.69 12.33 -35.81
C GLY A 307 21.24 12.77 -36.04
N LYS A 308 20.26 11.90 -35.78
CA LYS A 308 18.84 12.22 -35.90
C LYS A 308 18.36 12.84 -34.59
N LEU A 309 17.62 13.94 -34.66
CA LEU A 309 16.99 14.58 -33.52
C LEU A 309 15.81 13.72 -33.01
N VAL A 310 15.88 13.27 -31.77
CA VAL A 310 14.85 12.45 -31.09
C VAL A 310 14.40 13.12 -29.80
N THR A 311 13.09 12.99 -29.46
CA THR A 311 12.57 13.37 -28.15
C THR A 311 12.99 12.31 -27.15
N VAL A 312 13.61 12.70 -26.05
CA VAL A 312 14.07 11.76 -25.01
C VAL A 312 12.91 11.13 -24.28
N THR A 313 13.11 9.92 -23.79
CA THR A 313 12.21 9.26 -22.83
C THR A 313 12.80 9.40 -21.44
N MET A 314 11.95 9.50 -20.42
CA MET A 314 12.34 9.95 -19.08
C MET A 314 11.92 8.93 -18.00
N GLY A 315 12.84 8.68 -17.05
CA GLY A 315 12.55 8.04 -15.78
C GLY A 315 12.66 9.00 -14.61
N SER A 316 11.94 8.74 -13.53
CA SER A 316 11.99 9.50 -12.27
C SER A 316 12.04 8.53 -11.10
N TYR A 317 12.89 8.82 -10.11
CA TYR A 317 13.25 7.88 -9.05
C TYR A 317 13.40 8.60 -7.72
N GLY A 318 12.42 8.47 -6.82
CA GLY A 318 12.38 9.16 -5.53
C GLY A 318 12.62 8.23 -4.33
N ILE A 319 13.31 8.71 -3.31
CA ILE A 319 13.40 8.09 -1.98
C ILE A 319 13.04 9.12 -0.91
N GLY A 320 12.10 8.79 -0.04
CA GLY A 320 11.77 9.59 1.14
C GLY A 320 12.79 9.37 2.26
N VAL A 321 13.93 10.07 2.22
CA VAL A 321 15.07 9.83 3.11
C VAL A 321 14.70 9.91 4.59
N SER A 322 14.04 10.98 5.01
CA SER A 322 13.60 11.12 6.41
C SER A 322 12.47 10.17 6.77
N ARG A 323 11.64 9.76 5.81
CA ARG A 323 10.60 8.75 5.99
C ARG A 323 11.19 7.37 6.27
N ILE A 324 12.32 7.01 5.64
CA ILE A 324 13.03 5.75 5.93
C ILE A 324 13.48 5.69 7.39
N VAL A 325 14.02 6.79 7.92
CA VAL A 325 14.44 6.82 9.34
C VAL A 325 13.26 6.51 10.27
N ALA A 326 12.10 7.11 9.99
CA ALA A 326 10.88 6.84 10.74
C ALA A 326 10.39 5.38 10.57
N ALA A 327 10.43 4.83 9.35
CA ALA A 327 10.06 3.45 9.06
C ALA A 327 10.96 2.45 9.81
N VAL A 328 12.28 2.65 9.76
CA VAL A 328 13.22 1.78 10.48
C VAL A 328 13.01 1.87 11.98
N ALA A 329 12.81 3.08 12.53
CA ALA A 329 12.51 3.24 13.94
C ALA A 329 11.24 2.47 14.36
N GLU A 330 10.16 2.57 13.57
CA GLU A 330 8.89 1.91 13.82
C GLU A 330 8.99 0.37 13.73
N THR A 331 9.74 -0.15 12.74
CA THR A 331 9.86 -1.59 12.52
C THR A 331 10.88 -2.27 13.45
N THR A 332 11.79 -1.52 14.05
CA THR A 332 12.84 -2.08 14.91
C THR A 332 12.67 -1.78 16.40
N CYS A 333 11.69 -0.93 16.79
CA CYS A 333 11.41 -0.69 18.22
C CYS A 333 10.78 -1.91 18.89
N ASP A 334 10.99 -1.99 20.21
CA ASP A 334 10.32 -2.93 21.09
C ASP A 334 9.66 -2.20 22.27
N ASP A 335 9.13 -2.93 23.24
CA ASP A 335 8.48 -2.39 24.43
C ASP A 335 9.43 -1.57 25.35
N LYS A 336 10.74 -1.61 25.11
CA LYS A 336 11.77 -0.87 25.86
C LYS A 336 12.22 0.41 25.17
N GLY A 337 12.13 0.48 23.84
CA GLY A 337 12.55 1.63 23.07
C GLY A 337 13.09 1.26 21.69
N LEU A 338 13.93 2.14 21.14
CA LEU A 338 14.53 1.97 19.81
C LEU A 338 15.59 0.86 19.79
N ALA A 339 15.81 0.28 18.61
CA ALA A 339 16.85 -0.71 18.35
C ALA A 339 17.44 -0.51 16.94
N TRP A 340 18.25 0.52 16.79
CA TRP A 340 18.79 0.93 15.50
C TRP A 340 19.65 -0.15 14.84
N PRO A 341 19.57 -0.34 13.52
CA PRO A 341 20.64 -0.99 12.78
C PRO A 341 21.91 -0.12 12.82
N VAL A 342 23.07 -0.76 12.72
CA VAL A 342 24.37 -0.08 12.85
C VAL A 342 24.53 1.06 11.85
N GLU A 343 23.99 0.90 10.63
CA GLU A 343 24.09 1.86 9.52
C GLU A 343 23.34 3.17 9.77
N LEU A 344 22.29 3.13 10.61
CA LEU A 344 21.43 4.31 10.89
C LEU A 344 21.55 4.80 12.33
N ALA A 345 22.26 4.09 13.17
CA ALA A 345 22.43 4.48 14.56
C ALA A 345 23.16 5.84 14.65
N PRO A 346 22.65 6.81 15.43
CA PRO A 346 23.34 8.08 15.63
C PRO A 346 24.70 7.92 16.30
N TYR A 347 24.87 6.83 17.07
CA TYR A 347 26.13 6.31 17.60
C TYR A 347 26.09 4.80 17.51
N GLN A 348 27.19 4.18 17.08
CA GLN A 348 27.26 2.72 16.97
C GLN A 348 27.45 2.05 18.34
N VAL A 349 28.08 2.78 19.25
CA VAL A 349 28.41 2.25 20.57
C VAL A 349 28.05 3.26 21.67
N GLN A 350 27.42 2.75 22.73
CA GLN A 350 27.25 3.52 23.97
C GLN A 350 28.15 2.95 25.05
N VAL A 351 29.01 3.76 25.65
CA VAL A 351 29.83 3.42 26.81
C VAL A 351 29.24 4.04 28.05
N MET A 352 28.94 3.25 29.08
CA MET A 352 28.31 3.74 30.29
C MET A 352 29.01 3.20 31.57
N VAL A 353 29.08 4.05 32.59
CA VAL A 353 29.60 3.68 33.93
C VAL A 353 28.42 3.48 34.87
N THR A 354 28.38 2.31 35.53
CA THR A 354 27.34 1.94 36.50
C THR A 354 27.81 1.97 37.95
N GLY A 355 29.03 2.44 38.21
CA GLY A 355 29.64 2.61 39.53
C GLY A 355 29.96 4.05 39.86
N LYS A 356 30.62 4.29 40.99
CA LYS A 356 31.01 5.61 41.49
C LYS A 356 32.53 5.84 41.57
N GLY A 357 33.33 4.79 41.33
CA GLY A 357 34.77 4.86 41.40
C GLY A 357 35.39 5.65 40.25
N GLN A 358 36.34 6.51 40.52
CA GLN A 358 37.02 7.32 39.51
C GLN A 358 37.73 6.42 38.47
N GLU A 359 38.26 5.28 38.90
CA GLU A 359 38.89 4.27 38.05
C GLU A 359 37.94 3.73 36.96
N MET A 360 36.64 3.63 37.27
CA MET A 360 35.63 3.18 36.29
C MET A 360 35.40 4.25 35.22
N PHE A 361 35.36 5.53 35.60
CA PHE A 361 35.19 6.64 34.62
C PHE A 361 36.45 6.74 33.75
N GLN A 362 37.65 6.60 34.32
CA GLN A 362 38.90 6.59 33.54
C GLN A 362 38.93 5.43 32.53
N ALA A 363 38.57 4.22 32.95
CA ALA A 363 38.52 3.06 32.08
C ALA A 363 37.48 3.23 30.96
N ALA A 364 36.34 3.89 31.25
CA ALA A 364 35.32 4.22 30.27
C ALA A 364 35.81 5.22 29.23
N GLU A 365 36.45 6.28 29.67
CA GLU A 365 37.03 7.32 28.82
C GLU A 365 38.13 6.75 27.91
N ASP A 366 39.04 5.96 28.47
CA ASP A 366 40.09 5.29 27.70
C ASP A 366 39.54 4.32 26.66
N LEU A 367 38.49 3.57 27.00
CA LEU A 367 37.84 2.64 26.07
C LEU A 367 37.06 3.39 24.97
N ALA A 368 36.31 4.43 25.35
CA ALA A 368 35.59 5.28 24.39
C ALA A 368 36.55 5.96 23.39
N GLY A 369 37.69 6.47 23.90
CA GLY A 369 38.75 7.01 23.06
C GLY A 369 39.29 6.00 22.04
N LYS A 370 39.63 4.80 22.50
CA LYS A 370 40.15 3.71 21.62
C LYS A 370 39.13 3.31 20.54
N LEU A 371 37.85 3.28 20.87
CA LEU A 371 36.79 2.95 19.93
C LEU A 371 36.63 4.08 18.90
N SER A 372 36.66 5.33 19.36
CA SER A 372 36.60 6.53 18.46
C SER A 372 37.83 6.62 17.55
N ASP A 373 39.03 6.29 18.03
CA ASP A 373 40.25 6.27 17.21
C ASP A 373 40.20 5.21 16.09
N LEU A 374 39.32 4.21 16.22
CA LEU A 374 39.02 3.21 15.16
C LEU A 374 37.93 3.64 14.21
N GLY A 375 37.39 4.85 14.36
CA GLY A 375 36.37 5.41 13.49
C GLY A 375 34.94 5.04 13.86
N LEU A 376 34.70 4.52 15.07
CA LEU A 376 33.36 4.27 15.58
C LEU A 376 32.78 5.54 16.23
N ASP A 377 31.51 5.82 15.98
CA ASP A 377 30.78 6.87 16.68
C ASP A 377 30.37 6.36 18.08
N VAL A 378 30.90 7.01 19.12
CA VAL A 378 30.73 6.57 20.51
C VAL A 378 29.98 7.60 21.33
N LEU A 379 28.88 7.17 21.96
CA LEU A 379 28.15 7.93 22.98
C LEU A 379 28.68 7.54 24.37
N TYR A 380 29.45 8.41 25.00
CA TYR A 380 29.93 8.19 26.38
C TYR A 380 28.96 8.81 27.39
N ASP A 381 28.35 7.98 28.25
CA ASP A 381 27.50 8.43 29.36
C ASP A 381 28.29 8.63 30.64
N ASP A 382 28.86 9.80 30.82
CA ASP A 382 29.62 10.25 31.98
C ASP A 382 28.76 10.77 33.14
N ARG A 383 27.44 10.78 32.98
CA ARG A 383 26.51 11.33 34.00
C ARG A 383 26.64 10.58 35.34
N LYS A 384 26.43 11.32 36.42
CA LYS A 384 26.32 10.75 37.79
C LYS A 384 24.88 10.29 38.08
N ALA A 385 24.28 9.52 37.16
CA ALA A 385 22.95 8.95 37.31
C ALA A 385 23.02 7.52 37.90
N SER A 386 21.87 7.04 38.40
CA SER A 386 21.76 5.66 38.85
C SER A 386 21.90 4.67 37.70
N PRO A 387 22.38 3.43 37.92
CA PRO A 387 22.46 2.42 36.87
C PRO A 387 21.11 2.18 36.17
N GLY A 388 20.00 2.16 36.93
CA GLY A 388 18.65 1.97 36.36
C GLY A 388 18.31 3.03 35.36
N VAL A 389 18.56 4.31 35.67
CA VAL A 389 18.32 5.43 34.73
C VAL A 389 19.16 5.27 33.47
N LYS A 390 20.44 4.97 33.58
CA LYS A 390 21.34 4.79 32.42
C LYS A 390 20.93 3.62 31.53
N PHE A 391 20.49 2.51 32.12
CA PHE A 391 19.99 1.37 31.33
C PHE A 391 18.69 1.70 30.63
N THR A 392 17.74 2.35 31.31
CA THR A 392 16.49 2.79 30.68
C THR A 392 16.75 3.74 29.51
N ASP A 393 17.62 4.74 29.73
CA ASP A 393 17.97 5.69 28.66
C ASP A 393 18.68 4.98 27.48
N ALA A 394 19.56 4.01 27.75
CA ALA A 394 20.23 3.24 26.71
C ALA A 394 19.25 2.39 25.90
N GLU A 395 18.27 1.77 26.54
CA GLU A 395 17.21 1.01 25.87
C GLU A 395 16.30 1.93 25.06
N LEU A 396 15.92 3.11 25.59
CA LEU A 396 15.12 4.11 24.87
C LEU A 396 15.84 4.66 23.63
N LEU A 397 17.14 5.00 23.76
CA LEU A 397 17.94 5.54 22.66
C LEU A 397 18.28 4.48 21.60
N GLY A 398 18.45 3.22 22.02
CA GLY A 398 18.58 2.07 21.12
C GLY A 398 19.90 1.95 20.38
N MET A 399 21.02 2.39 20.94
CA MET A 399 22.34 2.20 20.29
C MET A 399 22.65 0.71 20.12
N PRO A 400 23.20 0.26 18.96
CA PRO A 400 23.37 -1.16 18.63
C PRO A 400 24.19 -1.93 19.66
N VAL A 401 25.27 -1.32 20.17
CA VAL A 401 26.18 -1.93 21.14
C VAL A 401 26.31 -1.06 22.39
N ALA A 402 26.13 -1.65 23.57
CA ALA A 402 26.40 -0.98 24.83
C ALA A 402 27.53 -1.66 25.57
N VAL A 403 28.52 -0.88 26.04
CA VAL A 403 29.59 -1.31 26.91
C VAL A 403 29.35 -0.78 28.30
N VAL A 404 29.22 -1.69 29.27
CA VAL A 404 28.91 -1.37 30.67
C VAL A 404 30.14 -1.59 31.53
N ILE A 405 30.63 -0.50 32.12
CA ILE A 405 31.72 -0.54 33.06
C ILE A 405 31.13 -0.46 34.45
N GLY A 406 31.22 -1.59 35.15
CA GLY A 406 30.61 -1.80 36.46
C GLY A 406 31.54 -2.58 37.42
N ARG A 407 30.93 -3.35 38.31
CA ARG A 407 31.64 -4.12 39.34
C ARG A 407 32.66 -5.11 38.77
N GLY A 408 32.44 -5.63 37.56
CA GLY A 408 33.35 -6.54 36.86
C GLY A 408 34.73 -5.96 36.60
N LEU A 409 34.86 -4.61 36.58
CA LEU A 409 36.16 -3.95 36.36
C LEU A 409 37.20 -4.32 37.40
N ALA A 410 36.83 -4.59 38.66
CA ALA A 410 37.73 -5.04 39.70
C ALA A 410 38.39 -6.40 39.37
N ASN A 411 37.78 -7.20 38.50
CA ASN A 411 38.28 -8.45 37.96
C ASN A 411 38.84 -8.30 36.53
N GLY A 412 38.99 -7.06 36.04
CA GLY A 412 39.43 -6.76 34.68
C GLY A 412 38.40 -7.05 33.58
N LEU A 413 37.09 -7.10 33.93
CA LEU A 413 36.00 -7.43 33.01
C LEU A 413 35.09 -6.23 32.75
N VAL A 414 34.53 -6.16 31.53
CA VAL A 414 33.43 -5.27 31.14
C VAL A 414 32.31 -6.07 30.50
N GLU A 415 31.08 -5.60 30.61
CA GLU A 415 29.93 -6.25 29.99
C GLU A 415 29.63 -5.57 28.64
N ILE A 416 29.48 -6.37 27.58
CA ILE A 416 29.04 -5.91 26.26
C ILE A 416 27.63 -6.42 26.02
N ARG A 417 26.75 -5.55 25.52
CA ARG A 417 25.37 -5.86 25.22
C ARG A 417 25.08 -5.56 23.77
N ASN A 418 24.38 -6.47 23.09
CA ASN A 418 23.77 -6.22 21.78
C ASN A 418 22.32 -5.83 22.01
N ARG A 419 21.90 -4.66 21.50
CA ARG A 419 20.56 -4.11 21.71
C ARG A 419 19.48 -4.93 21.01
N ARG A 420 19.75 -5.42 19.78
CA ARG A 420 18.77 -6.14 18.95
C ARG A 420 18.56 -7.58 19.41
N THR A 421 19.64 -8.29 19.75
CA THR A 421 19.55 -9.71 20.17
C THR A 421 19.28 -9.87 21.66
N GLY A 422 19.53 -8.82 22.46
CA GLY A 422 19.47 -8.87 23.91
C GLY A 422 20.65 -9.65 24.55
N GLU A 423 21.59 -10.10 23.73
CA GLU A 423 22.78 -10.84 24.22
C GLU A 423 23.64 -9.96 25.12
N LYS A 424 24.13 -10.55 26.20
CA LYS A 424 25.06 -9.94 27.16
C LYS A 424 26.23 -10.87 27.39
N ARG A 425 27.45 -10.34 27.30
CA ARG A 425 28.67 -11.10 27.57
C ARG A 425 29.66 -10.28 28.38
N GLU A 426 30.33 -10.90 29.33
CA GLU A 426 31.48 -10.32 30.01
C GLU A 426 32.77 -10.67 29.25
N VAL A 427 33.60 -9.67 29.01
CA VAL A 427 34.87 -9.83 28.30
C VAL A 427 35.98 -9.11 29.07
N PRO A 428 37.26 -9.59 28.99
CA PRO A 428 38.39 -8.84 29.49
C PRO A 428 38.46 -7.44 28.89
N VAL A 429 38.84 -6.42 29.67
CA VAL A 429 39.01 -5.05 29.20
C VAL A 429 39.92 -4.98 27.97
N ALA A 430 40.96 -5.82 27.94
CA ALA A 430 41.89 -5.89 26.81
C ALA A 430 41.25 -6.35 25.51
N ASP A 431 40.22 -7.17 25.59
CA ASP A 431 39.52 -7.74 24.43
C ASP A 431 38.27 -6.95 24.04
N ALA A 432 37.84 -5.95 24.85
CA ALA A 432 36.60 -5.21 24.69
C ALA A 432 36.52 -4.50 23.33
N VAL A 433 37.60 -3.91 22.85
CA VAL A 433 37.69 -3.23 21.57
C VAL A 433 37.38 -4.18 20.39
N ALA A 434 38.02 -5.36 20.40
CA ALA A 434 37.83 -6.38 19.37
C ALA A 434 36.38 -6.90 19.37
N ALA A 435 35.84 -7.17 20.56
CA ALA A 435 34.49 -7.66 20.73
C ALA A 435 33.41 -6.64 20.31
N VAL A 436 33.65 -5.36 20.57
CA VAL A 436 32.74 -4.26 20.09
C VAL A 436 32.79 -4.15 18.60
N ARG A 437 33.98 -4.19 17.97
CA ARG A 437 34.12 -4.13 16.50
C ARG A 437 33.35 -5.25 15.81
N GLU A 438 33.44 -6.46 16.29
CA GLU A 438 32.72 -7.62 15.78
C GLU A 438 31.18 -7.35 15.71
N LEU A 439 30.65 -6.73 16.78
CA LEU A 439 29.20 -6.43 16.87
C LEU A 439 28.77 -5.14 16.15
N ALA A 440 29.67 -4.18 15.98
CA ALA A 440 29.44 -2.92 15.33
C ALA A 440 29.63 -2.96 13.80
N GLY A 441 29.86 -4.14 13.21
CA GLY A 441 29.95 -4.32 11.75
C GLY A 441 31.30 -3.91 11.16
N GLY A 442 32.37 -4.01 11.93
CA GLY A 442 33.74 -3.70 11.50
C GLY A 442 34.46 -4.89 10.90
#